data_d39b4f68eb6d612c188cc3786ed025ac
#
_entry.id   d39b4f68eb6d612c188cc3786ed025ac
#
_cell.length_a   1.000
_cell.length_b   1.000
_cell.length_c   1.000
_cell.angle_alpha   90.00
_cell.angle_beta   90.00
_cell.angle_gamma   90.00
#
_symmetry.space_group_name_H-M   'P 1'
#
loop_
_entity.id
_entity.type
_entity.pdbx_description
1 polymer ?
#
loop_
_entity_poly.entity_id
_entity_poly.type
_entity_poly.pdbx_seq_one_letter_code
_entity_poly.pdbx_strand_id
1 'polypeptide(L)'
;MEVPVRNPDRPRSPLVPLLTIAAVAVALAYVQVLQGLLATLAFSALAAILSRAFQRWLVGRGTGPRLSLTLTVAAFIVILALLGAAAVAAVLAIAVQLSGDAESLREQLAAASDAFAAATGLPTGSVPSIDADAVIATVRQLLSTVGPAVTSLFMSVLIVTYLLLDADNLRARMIRHTPAGSVARYDALANELVVYIKVRAMLGAGAAVADTILLLVLGVPYAVLWGVLSFLFSFVPNIGFILALVPPTVFALLELGLGPAVLVVVGYVVINLAFDYVLQPRIMAADLDISPVVVIVAILVWTAIIGPVGALLAVPLTLALRVVVVPFEGARWFVALLGPVPGEAGGDPSLDPTIAAVPDPVAAEPTS
;
A
#
# COMPACT_ATOMS: atom_id res chain seq x y z
N MET A 1 -11.20 -39.58 46.77
CA MET A 1 -10.91 -39.11 45.42
C MET A 1 -10.28 -37.74 45.57
N GLU A 2 -8.95 -37.73 45.71
CA GLU A 2 -8.18 -36.49 45.96
C GLU A 2 -8.02 -35.71 44.66
N VAL A 3 -8.47 -34.46 44.66
CA VAL A 3 -8.25 -33.55 43.55
C VAL A 3 -6.77 -33.10 43.62
N PRO A 4 -5.96 -33.28 42.55
CA PRO A 4 -4.57 -32.90 42.60
C PRO A 4 -4.47 -31.37 42.73
N VAL A 5 -3.93 -30.89 43.84
CA VAL A 5 -3.62 -29.50 44.10
C VAL A 5 -2.53 -29.07 43.11
N ARG A 6 -2.87 -28.19 42.18
CA ARG A 6 -1.96 -27.61 41.19
C ARG A 6 -1.00 -26.71 41.92
N ASN A 7 0.25 -27.16 42.09
CA ASN A 7 1.32 -26.39 42.74
C ASN A 7 1.67 -25.15 41.89
N PRO A 8 1.42 -23.90 42.35
CA PRO A 8 1.66 -22.67 41.59
C PRO A 8 3.14 -22.30 41.43
N ASP A 9 4.06 -22.95 42.16
CA ASP A 9 5.46 -22.54 42.27
C ASP A 9 6.47 -23.37 41.46
N ARG A 10 6.02 -24.08 40.41
CA ARG A 10 6.99 -24.67 39.50
C ARG A 10 7.68 -23.58 38.69
N PRO A 11 9.01 -23.39 38.84
CA PRO A 11 9.75 -22.43 38.04
C PRO A 11 9.52 -22.76 36.56
N ARG A 12 8.91 -21.82 35.84
CA ARG A 12 8.77 -21.94 34.39
C ARG A 12 10.16 -22.09 33.80
N SER A 13 10.47 -23.23 33.21
CA SER A 13 11.80 -23.47 32.65
C SER A 13 12.14 -22.33 31.66
N PRO A 14 13.31 -21.69 31.78
CA PRO A 14 13.71 -20.59 30.88
C PRO A 14 13.86 -21.06 29.42
N LEU A 15 13.79 -22.37 29.18
CA LEU A 15 13.84 -22.97 27.84
C LEU A 15 12.61 -22.64 27.00
N VAL A 16 11.42 -22.53 27.58
CA VAL A 16 10.18 -22.25 26.82
C VAL A 16 10.24 -20.88 26.13
N PRO A 17 10.54 -19.76 26.84
CA PRO A 17 10.66 -18.47 26.18
C PRO A 17 11.83 -18.42 25.18
N LEU A 18 12.95 -19.07 25.46
CA LEU A 18 14.09 -19.17 24.53
C LEU A 18 13.72 -19.93 23.24
N LEU A 19 13.04 -21.06 23.35
CA LEU A 19 12.56 -21.82 22.20
C LEU A 19 11.50 -21.03 21.42
N THR A 20 10.64 -20.29 22.09
CA THR A 20 9.64 -19.43 21.44
C THR A 20 10.33 -18.31 20.65
N ILE A 21 11.31 -17.64 21.25
CA ILE A 21 12.09 -16.58 20.57
C ILE A 21 12.85 -17.16 19.38
N ALA A 22 13.50 -18.31 19.53
CA ALA A 22 14.21 -18.97 18.45
C ALA A 22 13.25 -19.39 17.31
N ALA A 23 12.09 -19.95 17.64
CA ALA A 23 11.06 -20.30 16.64
C ALA A 23 10.53 -19.09 15.90
N VAL A 24 10.28 -17.98 16.60
CA VAL A 24 9.87 -16.71 15.99
C VAL A 24 10.97 -16.15 15.08
N ALA A 25 12.23 -16.16 15.52
CA ALA A 25 13.36 -15.70 14.71
C ALA A 25 13.52 -16.53 13.43
N VAL A 26 13.41 -17.87 13.52
CA VAL A 26 13.44 -18.76 12.36
C VAL A 26 12.26 -18.51 11.44
N ALA A 27 11.05 -18.35 11.98
CA ALA A 27 9.86 -18.03 11.18
C ALA A 27 10.02 -16.70 10.43
N LEU A 28 10.53 -15.66 11.08
CA LEU A 28 10.81 -14.36 10.46
C LEU A 28 11.89 -14.49 9.36
N ALA A 29 12.96 -15.26 9.59
CA ALA A 29 13.97 -15.51 8.57
C ALA A 29 13.38 -16.24 7.34
N TYR A 30 12.51 -17.23 7.54
CA TYR A 30 11.79 -17.89 6.45
C TYR A 30 10.86 -16.96 5.68
N VAL A 31 10.15 -16.09 6.39
CA VAL A 31 9.29 -15.07 5.74
C VAL A 31 10.12 -14.17 4.84
N GLN A 32 11.32 -13.73 5.28
CA GLN A 32 12.21 -12.92 4.45
C GLN A 32 12.69 -13.67 3.18
N VAL A 33 13.00 -14.94 3.28
CA VAL A 33 13.38 -15.77 2.11
C VAL A 33 12.21 -15.90 1.12
N LEU A 34 10.98 -16.01 1.62
CA LEU A 34 9.77 -16.14 0.80
C LEU A 34 9.14 -14.80 0.38
N GLN A 35 9.73 -13.68 0.82
CA GLN A 35 9.17 -12.34 0.64
C GLN A 35 8.77 -12.04 -0.81
N GLY A 36 9.65 -12.30 -1.77
CA GLY A 36 9.38 -12.06 -3.20
C GLY A 36 8.25 -12.94 -3.73
N LEU A 37 8.17 -14.20 -3.30
CA LEU A 37 7.10 -15.11 -3.68
C LEU A 37 5.75 -14.65 -3.09
N LEU A 38 5.73 -14.32 -1.80
CA LEU A 38 4.54 -13.84 -1.12
C LEU A 38 4.04 -12.52 -1.72
N ALA A 39 4.97 -11.60 -2.03
CA ALA A 39 4.66 -10.35 -2.73
C ALA A 39 3.99 -10.60 -4.09
N THR A 40 4.58 -11.49 -4.90
CA THR A 40 4.07 -11.85 -6.22
C THR A 40 2.68 -12.48 -6.13
N LEU A 41 2.47 -13.40 -5.17
CA LEU A 41 1.17 -14.04 -4.96
C LEU A 41 0.10 -13.04 -4.48
N ALA A 42 0.42 -12.21 -3.50
CA ALA A 42 -0.49 -11.19 -2.96
C ALA A 42 -0.89 -10.17 -4.03
N PHE A 43 0.09 -9.66 -4.79
CA PHE A 43 -0.15 -8.75 -5.90
C PHE A 43 -1.01 -9.42 -6.97
N SER A 44 -0.70 -10.65 -7.38
CA SER A 44 -1.44 -11.37 -8.40
C SER A 44 -2.87 -11.70 -7.98
N ALA A 45 -3.09 -12.04 -6.72
CA ALA A 45 -4.44 -12.29 -6.19
C ALA A 45 -5.30 -11.01 -6.26
N LEU A 46 -4.77 -9.87 -5.83
CA LEU A 46 -5.46 -8.59 -5.92
C LEU A 46 -5.69 -8.16 -7.36
N ALA A 47 -4.67 -8.29 -8.21
CA ALA A 47 -4.77 -7.99 -9.64
C ALA A 47 -5.81 -8.87 -10.34
N ALA A 48 -5.94 -10.15 -9.95
CA ALA A 48 -6.96 -11.05 -10.48
C ALA A 48 -8.39 -10.60 -10.10
N ILE A 49 -8.61 -10.13 -8.86
CA ILE A 49 -9.89 -9.57 -8.42
C ILE A 49 -10.28 -8.37 -9.28
N LEU A 50 -9.35 -7.43 -9.51
CA LEU A 50 -9.58 -6.27 -10.36
C LEU A 50 -9.81 -6.63 -11.82
N SER A 51 -8.96 -7.50 -12.35
CA SER A 51 -9.08 -8.01 -13.72
C SER A 51 -10.40 -8.72 -13.93
N ARG A 52 -10.90 -9.46 -12.93
CA ARG A 52 -12.22 -10.10 -12.97
C ARG A 52 -13.36 -9.07 -13.01
N ALA A 53 -13.25 -7.97 -12.30
CA ALA A 53 -14.24 -6.89 -12.36
C ALA A 53 -14.28 -6.26 -13.76
N PHE A 54 -13.13 -6.01 -14.36
CA PHE A 54 -13.01 -5.50 -15.73
C PHE A 54 -13.55 -6.50 -16.77
N GLN A 55 -13.23 -7.78 -16.63
CA GLN A 55 -13.76 -8.85 -17.50
C GLN A 55 -15.29 -8.89 -17.43
N ARG A 56 -15.89 -8.84 -16.24
CA ARG A 56 -17.36 -8.81 -16.07
C ARG A 56 -17.99 -7.59 -16.73
N TRP A 57 -17.35 -6.44 -16.64
CA TRP A 57 -17.80 -5.23 -17.31
C TRP A 57 -17.79 -5.36 -18.84
N LEU A 58 -16.76 -5.99 -19.42
CA LEU A 58 -16.70 -6.30 -20.87
C LEU A 58 -17.82 -7.24 -21.29
N VAL A 59 -18.04 -8.33 -20.54
CA VAL A 59 -19.13 -9.28 -20.80
C VAL A 59 -20.49 -8.58 -20.74
N GLY A 60 -20.70 -7.68 -19.76
CA GLY A 60 -21.92 -6.88 -19.64
C GLY A 60 -22.17 -5.94 -20.84
N ARG A 61 -21.12 -5.63 -21.61
CA ARG A 61 -21.21 -4.89 -22.89
C ARG A 61 -21.42 -5.76 -24.13
N GLY A 62 -21.63 -7.05 -23.94
CA GLY A 62 -21.92 -7.98 -25.04
C GLY A 62 -20.69 -8.66 -25.65
N THR A 63 -19.50 -8.51 -25.07
CA THR A 63 -18.33 -9.28 -25.54
C THR A 63 -18.44 -10.74 -25.10
N GLY A 64 -18.11 -11.66 -26.02
CA GLY A 64 -18.09 -13.09 -25.71
C GLY A 64 -17.06 -13.41 -24.58
N PRO A 65 -17.28 -14.49 -23.80
CA PRO A 65 -16.44 -14.80 -22.62
C PRO A 65 -14.96 -15.02 -22.95
N ARG A 66 -14.65 -15.60 -24.10
CA ARG A 66 -13.25 -15.80 -24.53
C ARG A 66 -12.59 -14.49 -24.92
N LEU A 67 -13.29 -13.63 -25.68
CA LEU A 67 -12.77 -12.33 -26.09
C LEU A 67 -12.57 -11.41 -24.89
N SER A 68 -13.52 -11.38 -23.95
CA SER A 68 -13.37 -10.58 -22.73
C SER A 68 -12.17 -11.01 -21.88
N LEU A 69 -11.91 -12.32 -21.77
CA LEU A 69 -10.73 -12.83 -21.08
C LEU A 69 -9.44 -12.36 -21.79
N THR A 70 -9.35 -12.57 -23.11
CA THR A 70 -8.16 -12.16 -23.89
C THR A 70 -7.90 -10.66 -23.77
N LEU A 71 -8.94 -9.83 -23.90
CA LEU A 71 -8.84 -8.37 -23.75
C LEU A 71 -8.41 -7.97 -22.34
N THR A 72 -8.91 -8.66 -21.32
CA THR A 72 -8.56 -8.39 -19.93
C THR A 72 -7.09 -8.71 -19.65
N VAL A 73 -6.63 -9.87 -20.11
CA VAL A 73 -5.21 -10.27 -19.95
C VAL A 73 -4.30 -9.35 -20.76
N ALA A 74 -4.67 -9.01 -21.98
CA ALA A 74 -3.92 -8.07 -22.81
C ALA A 74 -3.83 -6.68 -22.15
N ALA A 75 -4.95 -6.16 -21.64
CA ALA A 75 -4.96 -4.88 -20.91
C ALA A 75 -4.07 -4.93 -19.65
N PHE A 76 -4.12 -6.02 -18.89
CA PHE A 76 -3.26 -6.21 -17.72
C PHE A 76 -1.77 -6.23 -18.09
N ILE A 77 -1.39 -6.97 -19.15
CA ILE A 77 -0.01 -6.99 -19.67
C ILE A 77 0.43 -5.60 -20.10
N VAL A 78 -0.40 -4.89 -20.88
CA VAL A 78 -0.07 -3.53 -21.35
C VAL A 78 0.13 -2.56 -20.20
N ILE A 79 -0.78 -2.57 -19.21
CA ILE A 79 -0.66 -1.72 -18.02
C ILE A 79 0.65 -2.02 -17.26
N LEU A 80 0.93 -3.30 -16.99
CA LEU A 80 2.17 -3.69 -16.31
C LEU A 80 3.42 -3.33 -17.11
N ALA A 81 3.41 -3.52 -18.42
CA ALA A 81 4.53 -3.16 -19.30
C ALA A 81 4.78 -1.65 -19.30
N LEU A 82 3.72 -0.83 -19.38
CA LEU A 82 3.85 0.63 -19.34
C LEU A 82 4.36 1.11 -17.98
N LEU A 83 3.80 0.62 -16.88
CA LEU A 83 4.23 1.00 -15.53
C LEU A 83 5.66 0.52 -15.25
N GLY A 84 5.99 -0.70 -15.65
CA GLY A 84 7.35 -1.25 -15.52
C GLY A 84 8.37 -0.47 -16.36
N ALA A 85 8.05 -0.17 -17.62
CA ALA A 85 8.91 0.64 -18.50
C ALA A 85 9.12 2.06 -17.93
N ALA A 86 8.07 2.67 -17.40
CA ALA A 86 8.19 3.98 -16.76
C ALA A 86 9.07 3.94 -15.50
N ALA A 87 8.89 2.91 -14.64
CA ALA A 87 9.74 2.74 -13.47
C ALA A 87 11.22 2.53 -13.85
N VAL A 88 11.50 1.70 -14.84
CA VAL A 88 12.85 1.48 -15.36
C VAL A 88 13.42 2.77 -15.95
N ALA A 89 12.64 3.49 -16.76
CA ALA A 89 13.06 4.78 -17.34
C ALA A 89 13.37 5.81 -16.25
N ALA A 90 12.59 5.85 -15.16
CA ALA A 90 12.85 6.73 -14.02
C ALA A 90 14.21 6.41 -13.37
N VAL A 91 14.45 5.13 -13.08
CA VAL A 91 15.72 4.69 -12.47
C VAL A 91 16.89 4.97 -13.38
N LEU A 92 16.75 4.73 -14.69
CA LEU A 92 17.80 5.03 -15.68
C LEU A 92 18.05 6.54 -15.82
N ALA A 93 17.00 7.38 -15.83
CA ALA A 93 17.16 8.84 -15.88
C ALA A 93 17.94 9.35 -14.66
N ILE A 94 17.59 8.88 -13.45
CA ILE A 94 18.33 9.19 -12.24
C ILE A 94 19.78 8.70 -12.35
N ALA A 95 20.00 7.46 -12.80
CA ALA A 95 21.32 6.87 -12.93
C ALA A 95 22.21 7.66 -13.91
N VAL A 96 21.68 8.06 -15.07
CA VAL A 96 22.40 8.84 -16.07
C VAL A 96 22.78 10.22 -15.51
N GLN A 97 21.85 10.90 -14.85
CA GLN A 97 22.09 12.20 -14.24
C GLN A 97 23.19 12.15 -13.16
N LEU A 98 23.16 11.10 -12.32
CA LEU A 98 24.12 10.92 -11.23
C LEU A 98 25.46 10.29 -11.66
N SER A 99 25.55 9.72 -12.86
CA SER A 99 26.78 9.09 -13.37
C SER A 99 27.73 10.08 -14.03
N GLY A 100 27.31 11.34 -14.25
CA GLY A 100 28.08 12.36 -14.96
C GLY A 100 29.36 12.71 -14.24
N ASP A 101 29.37 13.06 -13.00
CA ASP A 101 30.54 13.32 -12.17
C ASP A 101 30.14 13.34 -10.70
N ALA A 102 30.57 12.36 -9.94
CA ALA A 102 30.27 12.32 -8.49
C ALA A 102 30.78 13.57 -7.76
N GLU A 103 31.83 14.21 -8.29
CA GLU A 103 32.37 15.43 -7.74
C GLU A 103 31.46 16.62 -8.03
N SER A 104 30.93 16.74 -9.26
CA SER A 104 29.96 17.80 -9.57
C SER A 104 28.69 17.69 -8.77
N LEU A 105 28.24 16.47 -8.52
CA LEU A 105 27.07 16.22 -7.62
C LEU A 105 27.34 16.69 -6.19
N ARG A 106 28.54 16.40 -5.65
CA ARG A 106 28.95 16.88 -4.32
C ARG A 106 29.02 18.41 -4.28
N GLU A 107 29.60 19.04 -5.27
CA GLU A 107 29.66 20.51 -5.36
C GLU A 107 28.26 21.14 -5.45
N GLN A 108 27.37 20.58 -6.28
CA GLN A 108 26.01 21.07 -6.42
C GLN A 108 25.20 20.90 -5.13
N LEU A 109 25.32 19.76 -4.44
CA LEU A 109 24.65 19.51 -3.16
C LEU A 109 25.21 20.44 -2.05
N ALA A 110 26.51 20.70 -2.04
CA ALA A 110 27.14 21.66 -1.13
C ALA A 110 26.61 23.07 -1.38
N ALA A 111 26.63 23.52 -2.65
CA ALA A 111 26.09 24.83 -3.03
C ALA A 111 24.62 25.00 -2.70
N ALA A 112 23.83 23.94 -2.87
CA ALA A 112 22.41 23.93 -2.50
C ALA A 112 22.20 24.04 -0.98
N SER A 113 23.03 23.35 -0.18
CA SER A 113 22.99 23.45 1.29
C SER A 113 23.35 24.85 1.78
N ASP A 114 24.37 25.47 1.15
CA ASP A 114 24.80 26.84 1.46
C ASP A 114 23.73 27.88 1.08
N ALA A 115 23.11 27.71 -0.10
CA ALA A 115 22.00 28.56 -0.54
C ALA A 115 20.78 28.45 0.39
N PHE A 116 20.48 27.24 0.86
CA PHE A 116 19.39 27.02 1.82
C PHE A 116 19.71 27.65 3.18
N ALA A 117 20.94 27.48 3.68
CA ALA A 117 21.40 28.12 4.90
C ALA A 117 21.30 29.66 4.83
N ALA A 118 21.75 30.24 3.71
CA ALA A 118 21.67 31.68 3.45
C ALA A 118 20.20 32.18 3.40
N ALA A 119 19.31 31.41 2.76
CA ALA A 119 17.91 31.77 2.63
C ALA A 119 17.12 31.66 3.96
N THR A 120 17.50 30.73 4.84
CA THR A 120 16.84 30.48 6.12
C THR A 120 17.47 31.16 7.31
N GLY A 121 18.69 31.73 7.14
CA GLY A 121 19.48 32.32 8.22
C GLY A 121 20.05 31.30 9.20
N LEU A 122 20.02 30.01 8.85
CA LEU A 122 20.60 28.94 9.67
C LEU A 122 22.12 28.87 9.49
N PRO A 123 22.90 28.50 10.54
CA PRO A 123 24.32 28.24 10.38
C PRO A 123 24.57 27.13 9.36
N THR A 124 25.54 27.31 8.45
CA THR A 124 25.88 26.36 7.38
C THR A 124 26.15 24.92 7.86
N GLY A 125 26.56 24.72 9.10
CA GLY A 125 26.77 23.38 9.68
C GLY A 125 25.53 22.72 10.30
N SER A 126 24.38 23.42 10.39
CA SER A 126 23.13 22.88 10.94
C SER A 126 22.16 22.32 9.89
N VAL A 127 22.45 22.55 8.61
CA VAL A 127 21.67 21.98 7.49
C VAL A 127 22.15 20.54 7.27
N PRO A 128 21.24 19.55 7.25
CA PRO A 128 21.62 18.17 6.93
C PRO A 128 22.28 18.11 5.54
N SER A 129 23.55 17.72 5.48
CA SER A 129 24.23 17.49 4.20
C SER A 129 23.67 16.22 3.57
N ILE A 130 23.21 16.32 2.31
CA ILE A 130 22.82 15.14 1.54
C ILE A 130 24.11 14.47 1.08
N ASP A 131 24.35 13.24 1.56
CA ASP A 131 25.53 12.47 1.15
C ASP A 131 25.37 11.95 -0.28
N ALA A 132 26.18 12.45 -1.19
CA ALA A 132 26.18 12.03 -2.59
C ALA A 132 26.46 10.54 -2.76
N ASP A 133 27.32 9.96 -1.92
CA ASP A 133 27.64 8.54 -1.97
C ASP A 133 26.43 7.68 -1.56
N ALA A 134 25.65 8.12 -0.58
CA ALA A 134 24.39 7.48 -0.20
C ALA A 134 23.35 7.55 -1.32
N VAL A 135 23.27 8.67 -2.05
CA VAL A 135 22.38 8.81 -3.22
C VAL A 135 22.80 7.84 -4.33
N ILE A 136 24.08 7.80 -4.67
CA ILE A 136 24.63 6.89 -5.69
C ILE A 136 24.42 5.41 -5.29
N ALA A 137 24.66 5.06 -4.04
CA ALA A 137 24.41 3.71 -3.51
C ALA A 137 22.95 3.31 -3.63
N THR A 138 22.03 4.22 -3.30
CA THR A 138 20.59 4.02 -3.43
C THR A 138 20.18 3.76 -4.89
N VAL A 139 20.71 4.53 -5.83
CA VAL A 139 20.42 4.34 -7.26
C VAL A 139 20.95 2.98 -7.75
N ARG A 140 22.17 2.59 -7.37
CA ARG A 140 22.70 1.25 -7.69
C ARG A 140 21.84 0.14 -7.12
N GLN A 141 21.35 0.30 -5.90
CA GLN A 141 20.43 -0.65 -5.29
C GLN A 141 19.11 -0.73 -6.06
N LEU A 142 18.55 0.40 -6.48
CA LEU A 142 17.33 0.43 -7.31
C LEU A 142 17.56 -0.28 -8.65
N LEU A 143 18.67 -0.04 -9.31
CA LEU A 143 19.03 -0.73 -10.57
C LEU A 143 19.12 -2.24 -10.39
N SER A 144 19.67 -2.72 -9.27
CA SER A 144 19.77 -4.15 -8.97
C SER A 144 18.40 -4.83 -8.77
N THR A 145 17.35 -4.08 -8.47
CA THR A 145 15.98 -4.61 -8.30
C THR A 145 15.22 -4.81 -9.62
N VAL A 146 15.71 -4.23 -10.72
CA VAL A 146 15.01 -4.26 -12.02
C VAL A 146 14.85 -5.68 -12.54
N GLY A 147 15.91 -6.50 -12.55
CA GLY A 147 15.85 -7.88 -13.02
C GLY A 147 14.85 -8.75 -12.25
N PRO A 148 14.94 -8.82 -10.92
CA PRO A 148 13.94 -9.49 -10.09
C PRO A 148 12.51 -8.98 -10.29
N ALA A 149 12.33 -7.66 -10.46
CA ALA A 149 11.01 -7.08 -10.71
C ALA A 149 10.40 -7.58 -12.02
N VAL A 150 11.17 -7.61 -13.12
CA VAL A 150 10.71 -8.14 -14.41
C VAL A 150 10.27 -9.60 -14.28
N THR A 151 11.04 -10.43 -13.57
CA THR A 151 10.68 -11.83 -13.31
C THR A 151 9.38 -11.93 -12.51
N SER A 152 9.20 -11.12 -11.48
CA SER A 152 7.97 -11.08 -10.67
C SER A 152 6.75 -10.61 -11.48
N LEU A 153 6.91 -9.64 -12.37
CA LEU A 153 5.87 -9.19 -13.28
C LEU A 153 5.43 -10.31 -14.23
N PHE A 154 6.38 -11.03 -14.82
CA PHE A 154 6.09 -12.17 -15.68
C PHE A 154 5.32 -13.28 -14.94
N MET A 155 5.76 -13.62 -13.72
CA MET A 155 5.05 -14.58 -12.87
C MET A 155 3.64 -14.09 -12.50
N SER A 156 3.48 -12.79 -12.23
CA SER A 156 2.18 -12.20 -11.95
C SER A 156 1.22 -12.32 -13.12
N VAL A 157 1.68 -12.12 -14.36
CA VAL A 157 0.86 -12.31 -15.56
C VAL A 157 0.37 -13.75 -15.67
N LEU A 158 1.26 -14.73 -15.46
CA LEU A 158 0.88 -16.15 -15.48
C LEU A 158 -0.15 -16.46 -14.39
N ILE A 159 0.10 -16.06 -13.15
CA ILE A 159 -0.79 -16.33 -12.02
C ILE A 159 -2.16 -15.68 -12.24
N VAL A 160 -2.22 -14.40 -12.64
CA VAL A 160 -3.47 -13.70 -12.92
C VAL A 160 -4.24 -14.38 -14.03
N THR A 161 -3.56 -14.78 -15.12
CA THR A 161 -4.19 -15.48 -16.25
C THR A 161 -4.82 -16.80 -15.79
N TYR A 162 -4.09 -17.62 -15.02
CA TYR A 162 -4.63 -18.88 -14.49
C TYR A 162 -5.76 -18.65 -13.48
N LEU A 163 -5.67 -17.65 -12.62
CA LEU A 163 -6.73 -17.30 -11.69
C LEU A 163 -8.01 -16.85 -12.44
N LEU A 164 -7.87 -16.11 -13.54
CA LEU A 164 -9.01 -15.71 -14.37
C LEU A 164 -9.65 -16.89 -15.10
N LEU A 165 -8.83 -17.82 -15.61
CA LEU A 165 -9.31 -19.03 -16.28
C LEU A 165 -10.07 -19.96 -15.32
N ASP A 166 -9.60 -20.09 -14.08
CA ASP A 166 -10.21 -21.00 -13.09
C ASP A 166 -11.21 -20.28 -12.15
N ALA A 167 -11.45 -18.98 -12.34
CA ALA A 167 -12.25 -18.17 -11.43
C ALA A 167 -13.67 -18.70 -11.20
N ASP A 168 -14.33 -19.21 -12.25
CA ASP A 168 -15.68 -19.76 -12.16
C ASP A 168 -15.69 -21.11 -11.44
N ASN A 169 -14.70 -21.96 -11.70
CA ASN A 169 -14.52 -23.24 -11.02
C ASN A 169 -14.19 -23.04 -9.54
N LEU A 170 -13.30 -22.09 -9.24
CA LEU A 170 -12.91 -21.75 -7.87
C LEU A 170 -14.13 -21.27 -7.09
N ARG A 171 -14.92 -20.35 -7.66
CA ARG A 171 -16.16 -19.86 -7.05
C ARG A 171 -17.17 -21.00 -6.84
N ALA A 172 -17.35 -21.89 -7.81
CA ALA A 172 -18.24 -23.03 -7.70
C ALA A 172 -17.79 -24.04 -6.61
N ARG A 173 -16.46 -24.22 -6.44
CA ARG A 173 -15.91 -25.03 -5.34
C ARG A 173 -16.14 -24.36 -3.98
N MET A 174 -15.91 -23.03 -3.87
CA MET A 174 -16.18 -22.29 -2.65
C MET A 174 -17.64 -22.42 -2.22
N ILE A 175 -18.60 -22.24 -3.13
CA ILE A 175 -20.03 -22.37 -2.84
C ILE A 175 -20.37 -23.78 -2.30
N ARG A 176 -19.72 -24.83 -2.80
CA ARG A 176 -20.00 -26.23 -2.39
C ARG A 176 -19.40 -26.62 -1.04
N HIS A 177 -18.27 -26.01 -0.66
CA HIS A 177 -17.47 -26.47 0.48
C HIS A 177 -17.38 -25.45 1.62
N THR A 178 -17.98 -24.26 1.47
CA THR A 178 -17.89 -23.18 2.45
C THR A 178 -19.28 -22.96 3.10
N PRO A 179 -19.34 -22.68 4.40
CA PRO A 179 -20.61 -22.39 5.09
C PRO A 179 -21.43 -21.29 4.42
N ALA A 180 -22.74 -21.38 4.50
CA ALA A 180 -23.63 -20.36 4.01
C ALA A 180 -23.26 -18.98 4.59
N GLY A 181 -23.20 -17.95 3.76
CA GLY A 181 -22.78 -16.60 4.13
C GLY A 181 -21.29 -16.28 3.92
N SER A 182 -20.38 -17.26 3.91
CA SER A 182 -18.95 -16.99 3.65
C SER A 182 -18.70 -16.51 2.24
N VAL A 183 -19.42 -17.05 1.25
CA VAL A 183 -19.30 -16.61 -0.16
C VAL A 183 -19.75 -15.16 -0.32
N ALA A 184 -20.84 -14.76 0.36
CA ALA A 184 -21.32 -13.38 0.35
C ALA A 184 -20.27 -12.41 0.93
N ARG A 185 -19.56 -12.81 2.00
CA ARG A 185 -18.47 -12.03 2.58
C ARG A 185 -17.30 -11.87 1.61
N TYR A 186 -16.93 -12.94 0.90
CA TYR A 186 -15.87 -12.85 -0.14
C TYR A 186 -16.29 -11.94 -1.32
N ASP A 187 -17.55 -12.04 -1.76
CA ASP A 187 -18.06 -11.15 -2.81
C ASP A 187 -18.10 -9.67 -2.32
N ALA A 188 -18.49 -9.42 -1.09
CA ALA A 188 -18.47 -8.10 -0.46
C ALA A 188 -17.04 -7.54 -0.39
N LEU A 189 -16.07 -8.33 0.10
CA LEU A 189 -14.66 -7.95 0.12
C LEU A 189 -14.13 -7.64 -1.28
N ALA A 190 -14.42 -8.50 -2.26
CA ALA A 190 -13.96 -8.28 -3.63
C ALA A 190 -14.51 -6.96 -4.19
N ASN A 191 -15.76 -6.63 -3.91
CA ASN A 191 -16.37 -5.36 -4.33
C ASN A 191 -15.74 -4.16 -3.58
N GLU A 192 -15.52 -4.26 -2.26
CA GLU A 192 -14.84 -3.24 -1.46
C GLU A 192 -13.44 -2.95 -1.99
N LEU A 193 -12.65 -3.99 -2.29
CA LEU A 193 -11.32 -3.86 -2.90
C LEU A 193 -11.36 -3.19 -4.27
N VAL A 194 -12.33 -3.55 -5.12
CA VAL A 194 -12.49 -2.93 -6.44
C VAL A 194 -12.83 -1.45 -6.32
N VAL A 195 -13.74 -1.09 -5.41
CA VAL A 195 -14.12 0.32 -5.15
C VAL A 195 -12.92 1.08 -4.62
N TYR A 196 -12.22 0.57 -3.60
CA TYR A 196 -11.03 1.19 -3.04
C TYR A 196 -9.97 1.48 -4.10
N ILE A 197 -9.59 0.48 -4.90
CA ILE A 197 -8.54 0.66 -5.90
C ILE A 197 -8.99 1.58 -7.02
N LYS A 198 -10.26 1.51 -7.46
CA LYS A 198 -10.80 2.42 -8.46
C LYS A 198 -10.73 3.88 -8.00
N VAL A 199 -11.17 4.15 -6.78
CA VAL A 199 -11.13 5.51 -6.22
C VAL A 199 -9.68 5.97 -6.05
N ARG A 200 -8.81 5.11 -5.50
CA ARG A 200 -7.40 5.42 -5.32
C ARG A 200 -6.68 5.67 -6.65
N ALA A 201 -6.96 4.86 -7.68
CA ALA A 201 -6.42 5.07 -9.02
C ALA A 201 -6.90 6.38 -9.66
N MET A 202 -8.18 6.73 -9.47
CA MET A 202 -8.74 7.97 -10.01
C MET A 202 -8.13 9.21 -9.34
N LEU A 203 -8.04 9.20 -8.01
CA LEU A 203 -7.43 10.29 -7.24
C LEU A 203 -5.93 10.40 -7.53
N GLY A 204 -5.22 9.27 -7.52
CA GLY A 204 -3.79 9.22 -7.85
C GLY A 204 -3.48 9.67 -9.27
N ALA A 205 -4.31 9.30 -10.25
CA ALA A 205 -4.16 9.79 -11.63
C ALA A 205 -4.39 11.31 -11.73
N GLY A 206 -5.40 11.83 -11.03
CA GLY A 206 -5.65 13.27 -10.96
C GLY A 206 -4.48 14.04 -10.34
N ALA A 207 -3.98 13.58 -9.21
CA ALA A 207 -2.81 14.16 -8.53
C ALA A 207 -1.57 14.10 -9.43
N ALA A 208 -1.29 12.94 -10.04
CA ALA A 208 -0.15 12.74 -10.94
C ALA A 208 -0.18 13.66 -12.18
N VAL A 209 -1.38 13.91 -12.74
CA VAL A 209 -1.54 14.88 -13.84
C VAL A 209 -1.26 16.30 -13.35
N ALA A 210 -1.76 16.67 -12.17
CA ALA A 210 -1.50 17.99 -11.59
C ALA A 210 0.00 18.18 -11.27
N ASP A 211 0.66 17.17 -10.68
CA ASP A 211 2.09 17.15 -10.42
C ASP A 211 2.90 17.30 -11.73
N THR A 212 2.51 16.55 -12.78
CA THR A 212 3.15 16.65 -14.09
C THR A 212 3.04 18.05 -14.67
N ILE A 213 1.85 18.66 -14.62
CA ILE A 213 1.62 20.02 -15.12
C ILE A 213 2.49 21.03 -14.33
N LEU A 214 2.53 20.91 -13.00
CA LEU A 214 3.37 21.73 -12.15
C LEU A 214 4.84 21.65 -12.57
N LEU A 215 5.37 20.42 -12.74
CA LEU A 215 6.76 20.21 -13.12
C LEU A 215 7.08 20.74 -14.53
N LEU A 216 6.16 20.58 -15.49
CA LEU A 216 6.27 21.13 -16.84
C LEU A 216 6.32 22.67 -16.82
N VAL A 217 5.46 23.30 -16.03
CA VAL A 217 5.41 24.77 -15.90
C VAL A 217 6.71 25.31 -15.27
N LEU A 218 7.25 24.59 -14.29
CA LEU A 218 8.50 24.95 -13.64
C LEU A 218 9.75 24.61 -14.48
N GLY A 219 9.60 23.85 -15.58
CA GLY A 219 10.71 23.43 -16.44
C GLY A 219 11.57 22.30 -15.86
N VAL A 220 11.03 21.53 -14.90
CA VAL A 220 11.76 20.40 -14.29
C VAL A 220 11.93 19.28 -15.33
N PRO A 221 13.15 18.78 -15.54
CA PRO A 221 13.39 17.67 -16.46
C PRO A 221 12.60 16.41 -16.10
N TYR A 222 12.23 15.64 -17.14
CA TYR A 222 11.49 14.38 -16.96
C TYR A 222 10.13 14.49 -16.26
N ALA A 223 9.44 15.62 -16.34
CA ALA A 223 8.17 15.90 -15.64
C ALA A 223 7.14 14.78 -15.77
N VAL A 224 6.94 14.24 -16.99
CA VAL A 224 5.99 13.12 -17.25
C VAL A 224 6.41 11.86 -16.48
N LEU A 225 7.69 11.59 -16.39
CA LEU A 225 8.23 10.44 -15.70
C LEU A 225 7.94 10.52 -14.19
N TRP A 226 8.18 11.69 -13.59
CA TRP A 226 7.86 11.96 -12.18
C TRP A 226 6.36 11.87 -11.92
N GLY A 227 5.53 12.32 -12.86
CA GLY A 227 4.08 12.15 -12.77
C GLY A 227 3.64 10.69 -12.75
N VAL A 228 4.23 9.84 -13.60
CA VAL A 228 3.95 8.38 -13.55
C VAL A 228 4.41 7.78 -12.23
N LEU A 229 5.55 8.19 -11.70
CA LEU A 229 6.02 7.77 -10.38
C LEU A 229 5.07 8.23 -9.26
N SER A 230 4.59 9.48 -9.33
CA SER A 230 3.59 10.02 -8.41
C SER A 230 2.32 9.17 -8.41
N PHE A 231 1.84 8.77 -9.60
CA PHE A 231 0.72 7.83 -9.71
C PHE A 231 0.99 6.49 -9.02
N LEU A 232 2.16 5.88 -9.27
CA LEU A 232 2.52 4.61 -8.63
C LEU A 232 2.57 4.73 -7.10
N PHE A 233 3.24 5.76 -6.60
CA PHE A 233 3.37 5.97 -5.17
C PHE A 233 2.06 6.40 -4.50
N SER A 234 1.07 6.94 -5.24
CA SER A 234 -0.23 7.31 -4.68
C SER A 234 -0.97 6.14 -4.02
N PHE A 235 -0.63 4.89 -4.38
CA PHE A 235 -1.19 3.70 -3.73
C PHE A 235 -0.62 3.42 -2.34
N VAL A 236 0.49 4.05 -1.95
CA VAL A 236 1.07 3.94 -0.60
C VAL A 236 0.56 5.10 0.26
N PRO A 237 -0.39 4.87 1.18
CA PRO A 237 -0.98 5.96 1.97
C PRO A 237 0.08 6.69 2.80
N ASN A 238 -0.03 8.00 2.92
CA ASN A 238 0.79 8.91 3.73
C ASN A 238 2.28 9.01 3.36
N ILE A 239 2.91 7.92 2.91
CA ILE A 239 4.34 7.90 2.58
C ILE A 239 4.55 8.13 1.08
N GLY A 240 3.58 7.74 0.26
CA GLY A 240 3.71 7.75 -1.19
C GLY A 240 4.01 9.11 -1.77
N PHE A 241 3.34 10.18 -1.29
CA PHE A 241 3.60 11.51 -1.80
C PHE A 241 5.01 12.01 -1.48
N ILE A 242 5.59 11.64 -0.31
CA ILE A 242 6.96 11.98 0.06
C ILE A 242 7.94 11.30 -0.91
N LEU A 243 7.72 10.02 -1.21
CA LEU A 243 8.54 9.29 -2.17
C LEU A 243 8.43 9.87 -3.59
N ALA A 244 7.26 10.37 -3.97
CA ALA A 244 7.04 11.02 -5.27
C ALA A 244 7.67 12.41 -5.34
N LEU A 245 7.68 13.16 -4.23
CA LEU A 245 8.17 14.53 -4.12
C LEU A 245 9.71 14.62 -4.19
N VAL A 246 10.40 13.68 -3.52
CA VAL A 246 11.87 13.77 -3.34
C VAL A 246 12.65 13.84 -4.66
N PRO A 247 12.47 12.92 -5.64
CA PRO A 247 13.26 12.97 -6.86
C PRO A 247 13.09 14.26 -7.66
N PRO A 248 11.89 14.73 -8.04
CA PRO A 248 11.72 15.94 -8.80
C PRO A 248 12.20 17.20 -8.06
N THR A 249 12.12 17.21 -6.71
CA THR A 249 12.67 18.32 -5.92
C THR A 249 14.18 18.35 -6.00
N VAL A 250 14.86 17.21 -5.92
CA VAL A 250 16.31 17.12 -6.09
C VAL A 250 16.71 17.60 -7.48
N PHE A 251 16.03 17.14 -8.54
CA PHE A 251 16.29 17.58 -9.91
C PHE A 251 16.05 19.08 -10.09
N ALA A 252 14.97 19.62 -9.54
CA ALA A 252 14.71 21.05 -9.57
C ALA A 252 15.82 21.84 -8.87
N LEU A 253 16.30 21.34 -7.73
CA LEU A 253 17.36 21.98 -6.97
C LEU A 253 18.69 22.00 -7.74
N LEU A 254 19.05 20.88 -8.35
CA LEU A 254 20.33 20.73 -9.08
C LEU A 254 20.34 21.50 -10.42
N GLU A 255 19.24 21.47 -11.16
CA GLU A 255 19.16 22.02 -12.51
C GLU A 255 18.68 23.48 -12.55
N LEU A 256 17.77 23.86 -11.64
CA LEU A 256 17.06 25.13 -11.69
C LEU A 256 17.32 26.02 -10.46
N GLY A 257 17.91 25.43 -9.40
CA GLY A 257 18.25 26.12 -8.16
C GLY A 257 17.13 26.11 -7.12
N LEU A 258 17.36 26.83 -6.00
CA LEU A 258 16.53 26.76 -4.80
C LEU A 258 15.09 27.25 -5.01
N GLY A 259 14.88 28.31 -5.80
CA GLY A 259 13.54 28.87 -6.01
C GLY A 259 12.55 27.86 -6.62
N PRO A 260 12.84 27.31 -7.80
CA PRO A 260 12.03 26.24 -8.38
C PRO A 260 11.88 25.00 -7.49
N ALA A 261 12.94 24.58 -6.78
CA ALA A 261 12.85 23.44 -5.85
C ALA A 261 11.80 23.67 -4.74
N VAL A 262 11.80 24.86 -4.14
CA VAL A 262 10.78 25.24 -3.14
C VAL A 262 9.40 25.25 -3.75
N LEU A 263 9.24 25.75 -4.97
CA LEU A 263 7.94 25.73 -5.67
C LEU A 263 7.44 24.32 -5.97
N VAL A 264 8.34 23.37 -6.29
CA VAL A 264 8.01 21.95 -6.43
C VAL A 264 7.48 21.42 -5.10
N VAL A 265 8.18 21.64 -3.98
CA VAL A 265 7.76 21.18 -2.66
C VAL A 265 6.39 21.74 -2.30
N VAL A 266 6.20 23.05 -2.40
CA VAL A 266 4.93 23.72 -2.06
C VAL A 266 3.81 23.22 -2.96
N GLY A 267 4.05 23.11 -4.27
CA GLY A 267 3.05 22.66 -5.22
C GLY A 267 2.61 21.22 -4.98
N TYR A 268 3.55 20.29 -4.76
CA TYR A 268 3.24 18.90 -4.41
C TYR A 268 2.43 18.80 -3.11
N VAL A 269 2.83 19.55 -2.08
CA VAL A 269 2.09 19.57 -0.81
C VAL A 269 0.67 20.07 -1.03
N VAL A 270 0.49 21.18 -1.75
CA VAL A 270 -0.84 21.75 -2.03
C VAL A 270 -1.70 20.78 -2.85
N ILE A 271 -1.15 20.18 -3.91
CA ILE A 271 -1.85 19.19 -4.74
C ILE A 271 -2.26 17.98 -3.88
N ASN A 272 -1.33 17.40 -3.12
CA ASN A 272 -1.66 16.24 -2.28
C ASN A 272 -2.69 16.57 -1.19
N LEU A 273 -2.58 17.73 -0.52
CA LEU A 273 -3.60 18.18 0.43
C LEU A 273 -4.97 18.30 -0.24
N ALA A 274 -5.04 18.86 -1.45
CA ALA A 274 -6.29 18.99 -2.19
C ALA A 274 -6.90 17.62 -2.55
N PHE A 275 -6.09 16.68 -3.01
CA PHE A 275 -6.58 15.36 -3.40
C PHE A 275 -6.89 14.46 -2.21
N ASP A 276 -6.01 14.37 -1.21
CA ASP A 276 -6.18 13.45 -0.08
C ASP A 276 -7.16 13.97 0.98
N TYR A 277 -7.18 15.28 1.27
CA TYR A 277 -8.02 15.83 2.35
C TYR A 277 -9.31 16.52 1.88
N VAL A 278 -9.39 16.96 0.61
CA VAL A 278 -10.61 17.62 0.11
C VAL A 278 -11.37 16.72 -0.87
N LEU A 279 -10.69 16.12 -1.84
CA LEU A 279 -11.35 15.35 -2.90
C LEU A 279 -11.66 13.92 -2.45
N GLN A 280 -10.74 13.26 -1.76
CA GLN A 280 -10.91 11.89 -1.28
C GLN A 280 -12.17 11.74 -0.41
N PRO A 281 -12.42 12.55 0.65
CA PRO A 281 -13.63 12.41 1.46
C PRO A 281 -14.92 12.64 0.67
N ARG A 282 -14.89 13.52 -0.34
CA ARG A 282 -16.07 13.81 -1.19
C ARG A 282 -16.42 12.65 -2.12
N ILE A 283 -15.44 11.86 -2.52
CA ILE A 283 -15.61 10.73 -3.44
C ILE A 283 -15.83 9.43 -2.69
N MET A 284 -15.17 9.26 -1.54
CA MET A 284 -15.27 8.09 -0.66
C MET A 284 -16.39 8.24 0.40
N ALA A 285 -17.48 8.97 0.11
CA ALA A 285 -18.60 9.18 1.04
C ALA A 285 -19.29 7.91 1.58
N ALA A 286 -18.68 6.73 1.36
CA ALA A 286 -19.05 5.44 1.94
C ALA A 286 -17.78 4.76 2.49
N ASP A 287 -17.45 5.01 3.72
CA ASP A 287 -17.02 4.12 4.79
C ASP A 287 -15.97 3.05 4.49
N LEU A 288 -14.72 3.47 4.35
CA LEU A 288 -13.63 2.65 4.83
C LEU A 288 -13.27 3.19 6.23
N ASP A 289 -14.01 2.75 7.25
CA ASP A 289 -13.78 3.09 8.67
C ASP A 289 -12.51 2.41 9.20
N ILE A 290 -11.37 2.65 8.53
CA ILE A 290 -10.07 2.18 9.00
C ILE A 290 -9.36 3.36 9.67
N SER A 291 -9.03 3.21 10.96
CA SER A 291 -8.26 4.21 11.68
C SER A 291 -6.92 4.50 10.98
N PRO A 292 -6.48 5.77 10.86
CA PRO A 292 -5.16 6.12 10.32
C PRO A 292 -4.00 5.39 11.02
N VAL A 293 -4.12 5.13 12.31
CA VAL A 293 -3.12 4.35 13.07
C VAL A 293 -3.03 2.92 12.55
N VAL A 294 -4.17 2.28 12.26
CA VAL A 294 -4.20 0.93 11.69
C VAL A 294 -3.55 0.90 10.31
N VAL A 295 -3.76 1.93 9.49
CA VAL A 295 -3.12 2.06 8.17
C VAL A 295 -1.59 2.14 8.31
N ILE A 296 -1.07 2.97 9.24
CA ILE A 296 0.37 3.08 9.47
C ILE A 296 0.95 1.75 9.96
N VAL A 297 0.31 1.11 10.93
CA VAL A 297 0.74 -0.22 11.43
C VAL A 297 0.69 -1.26 10.32
N ALA A 298 -0.36 -1.26 9.51
CA ALA A 298 -0.48 -2.16 8.36
C ALA A 298 0.66 -1.96 7.35
N ILE A 299 1.01 -0.71 7.01
CA ILE A 299 2.15 -0.42 6.13
C ILE A 299 3.44 -1.01 6.71
N LEU A 300 3.72 -0.78 7.99
CA LEU A 300 4.93 -1.29 8.64
C LEU A 300 4.96 -2.83 8.63
N VAL A 301 3.86 -3.47 9.04
CA VAL A 301 3.76 -4.93 9.13
C VAL A 301 3.87 -5.58 7.75
N TRP A 302 3.09 -5.11 6.77
CA TRP A 302 3.10 -5.71 5.44
C TRP A 302 4.41 -5.42 4.69
N THR A 303 5.05 -4.27 4.94
CA THR A 303 6.40 -4.00 4.40
C THR A 303 7.43 -4.94 5.00
N ALA A 304 7.36 -5.22 6.29
CA ALA A 304 8.26 -6.18 6.93
C ALA A 304 8.07 -7.62 6.41
N ILE A 305 6.83 -8.01 6.08
CA ILE A 305 6.50 -9.37 5.62
C ILE A 305 6.80 -9.55 4.13
N ILE A 306 6.35 -8.65 3.27
CA ILE A 306 6.40 -8.82 1.81
C ILE A 306 7.11 -7.67 1.08
N GLY A 307 7.90 -6.87 1.81
CA GLY A 307 8.72 -5.80 1.24
C GLY A 307 7.95 -4.59 0.75
N PRO A 308 8.54 -3.79 -0.16
CA PRO A 308 7.91 -2.56 -0.67
C PRO A 308 6.52 -2.77 -1.30
N VAL A 309 6.30 -3.94 -1.89
CA VAL A 309 4.97 -4.34 -2.41
C VAL A 309 3.95 -4.42 -1.27
N GLY A 310 4.39 -4.78 -0.06
CA GLY A 310 3.55 -4.78 1.14
C GLY A 310 3.04 -3.40 1.53
N ALA A 311 3.87 -2.36 1.42
CA ALA A 311 3.43 -0.99 1.62
C ALA A 311 2.33 -0.58 0.63
N LEU A 312 2.52 -0.92 -0.65
CA LEU A 312 1.56 -0.66 -1.72
C LEU A 312 0.22 -1.39 -1.49
N LEU A 313 0.26 -2.61 -1.00
CA LEU A 313 -0.90 -3.47 -0.79
C LEU A 313 -1.40 -3.46 0.66
N ALA A 314 -0.87 -2.61 1.53
CA ALA A 314 -1.15 -2.64 2.97
C ALA A 314 -2.65 -2.60 3.29
N VAL A 315 -3.38 -1.65 2.72
CA VAL A 315 -4.83 -1.52 2.94
C VAL A 315 -5.60 -2.72 2.36
N PRO A 316 -5.43 -3.10 1.08
CA PRO A 316 -6.08 -4.28 0.53
C PRO A 316 -5.82 -5.58 1.30
N LEU A 317 -4.57 -5.81 1.72
CA LEU A 317 -4.22 -7.01 2.49
C LEU A 317 -4.82 -7.00 3.90
N THR A 318 -4.92 -5.84 4.52
CA THR A 318 -5.57 -5.69 5.83
C THR A 318 -7.06 -5.95 5.73
N LEU A 319 -7.73 -5.45 4.69
CA LEU A 319 -9.13 -5.78 4.40
C LEU A 319 -9.33 -7.27 4.16
N ALA A 320 -8.45 -7.90 3.39
CA ALA A 320 -8.49 -9.35 3.17
C ALA A 320 -8.26 -10.13 4.46
N LEU A 321 -7.29 -9.74 5.28
CA LEU A 321 -7.00 -10.34 6.57
C LEU A 321 -8.21 -10.25 7.51
N ARG A 322 -8.89 -9.09 7.54
CA ARG A 322 -10.10 -8.89 8.34
C ARG A 322 -11.15 -9.97 8.03
N VAL A 323 -11.46 -10.22 6.76
CA VAL A 323 -12.45 -11.23 6.36
C VAL A 323 -12.02 -12.64 6.72
N VAL A 324 -10.73 -12.97 6.62
CA VAL A 324 -10.18 -14.28 6.99
C VAL A 324 -10.26 -14.51 8.50
N VAL A 325 -10.06 -13.46 9.31
CA VAL A 325 -9.96 -13.57 10.77
C VAL A 325 -11.33 -13.53 11.46
N VAL A 326 -12.34 -12.90 10.85
CA VAL A 326 -13.72 -12.80 11.40
C VAL A 326 -14.31 -14.11 11.95
N PRO A 327 -14.14 -15.29 11.31
CA PRO A 327 -14.71 -16.54 11.82
C PRO A 327 -14.12 -17.02 13.15
N PHE A 328 -12.98 -16.48 13.58
CA PHE A 328 -12.30 -16.92 14.80
C PHE A 328 -12.76 -16.11 16.01
N GLU A 329 -13.52 -16.72 16.94
CA GLU A 329 -14.05 -16.03 18.12
C GLU A 329 -12.98 -15.35 18.98
N GLY A 330 -11.81 -15.98 19.13
CA GLY A 330 -10.67 -15.40 19.88
C GLY A 330 -10.03 -14.15 19.24
N ALA A 331 -10.38 -13.83 18.00
CA ALA A 331 -9.81 -12.70 17.25
C ALA A 331 -10.79 -11.54 17.05
N ARG A 332 -11.98 -11.58 17.66
CA ARG A 332 -12.98 -10.50 17.55
C ARG A 332 -12.46 -9.14 17.97
N TRP A 333 -11.65 -9.10 19.04
CA TRP A 333 -10.98 -7.85 19.48
C TRP A 333 -10.07 -7.26 18.39
N PHE A 334 -9.35 -8.11 17.67
CA PHE A 334 -8.47 -7.69 16.59
C PHE A 334 -9.28 -7.18 15.39
N VAL A 335 -10.38 -7.85 15.06
CA VAL A 335 -11.31 -7.39 14.01
C VAL A 335 -11.90 -6.03 14.35
N ALA A 336 -12.32 -5.82 15.61
CA ALA A 336 -12.84 -4.53 16.09
C ALA A 336 -11.81 -3.38 15.97
N LEU A 337 -10.51 -3.67 16.10
CA LEU A 337 -9.45 -2.69 15.87
C LEU A 337 -9.28 -2.33 14.39
N LEU A 338 -9.59 -3.25 13.48
CA LEU A 338 -9.45 -3.07 12.03
C LEU A 338 -10.64 -2.33 11.38
N GLY A 339 -11.71 -2.06 12.14
CA GLY A 339 -12.92 -1.39 11.67
C GLY A 339 -14.09 -2.36 11.42
N PRO A 340 -15.29 -1.87 11.04
CA PRO A 340 -16.48 -2.66 10.84
C PRO A 340 -16.33 -3.72 9.74
N VAL A 341 -17.03 -4.85 9.88
CA VAL A 341 -16.95 -5.94 8.90
C VAL A 341 -17.81 -5.62 7.69
N PRO A 342 -17.34 -5.84 6.44
CA PRO A 342 -18.14 -5.64 5.25
C PRO A 342 -19.47 -6.46 5.31
N GLY A 343 -20.59 -5.76 5.16
CA GLY A 343 -21.93 -6.37 5.22
C GLY A 343 -22.62 -6.31 6.59
N GLU A 344 -21.94 -5.89 7.66
CA GLU A 344 -22.55 -5.64 8.97
C GLU A 344 -22.86 -4.15 9.24
N ALA A 345 -22.34 -3.25 8.41
CA ALA A 345 -22.58 -1.80 8.48
C ALA A 345 -24.00 -1.43 8.04
N GLY A 346 -25.00 -1.87 8.77
CA GLY A 346 -26.43 -1.61 8.52
C GLY A 346 -27.33 -2.14 9.62
N GLY A 347 -26.75 -2.82 10.62
CA GLY A 347 -27.47 -3.20 11.83
C GLY A 347 -27.64 -1.98 12.73
N ASP A 348 -28.88 -1.59 13.00
CA ASP A 348 -29.24 -0.60 14.01
C ASP A 348 -28.54 -0.97 15.34
N PRO A 349 -27.68 -0.10 15.90
CA PRO A 349 -26.99 -0.37 17.16
C PRO A 349 -27.96 -0.67 18.33
N SER A 350 -29.23 -0.29 18.21
CA SER A 350 -30.29 -0.58 19.18
C SER A 350 -30.75 -2.07 19.17
N LEU A 351 -30.32 -2.85 18.16
CA LEU A 351 -30.67 -4.28 18.03
C LEU A 351 -29.55 -5.23 18.45
N ASP A 352 -28.41 -4.73 18.95
CA ASP A 352 -27.35 -5.56 19.51
C ASP A 352 -27.74 -6.04 20.92
N PRO A 353 -28.07 -7.33 21.10
CA PRO A 353 -28.51 -7.88 22.39
C PRO A 353 -27.41 -7.78 23.48
N THR A 354 -26.16 -7.50 23.11
CA THR A 354 -25.05 -7.30 24.04
C THR A 354 -25.01 -5.90 24.64
N ILE A 355 -25.59 -4.89 23.95
CA ILE A 355 -25.69 -3.51 24.47
C ILE A 355 -26.93 -3.34 25.35
N ALA A 356 -28.00 -4.12 25.10
CA ALA A 356 -29.22 -4.11 25.91
C ALA A 356 -29.06 -4.69 27.33
N ALA A 357 -27.90 -5.30 27.62
CA ALA A 357 -27.65 -5.95 28.94
C ALA A 357 -26.77 -5.11 29.88
N VAL A 358 -26.48 -3.83 29.57
CA VAL A 358 -25.83 -2.93 30.54
C VAL A 358 -26.93 -2.29 31.39
N PRO A 359 -27.07 -2.64 32.69
CA PRO A 359 -28.07 -2.01 33.57
C PRO A 359 -27.72 -0.53 33.72
N ASP A 360 -28.70 0.33 33.58
CA ASP A 360 -28.59 1.77 33.76
C ASP A 360 -28.16 2.07 35.22
N PRO A 361 -26.98 2.65 35.47
CA PRO A 361 -26.49 2.86 36.84
C PRO A 361 -27.26 3.95 37.62
N VAL A 362 -28.31 4.56 37.03
CA VAL A 362 -29.04 5.69 37.62
C VAL A 362 -30.36 5.30 38.26
N ALA A 363 -30.80 4.03 38.19
CA ALA A 363 -32.10 3.59 38.72
C ALA A 363 -32.08 3.04 40.17
N ALA A 364 -31.16 3.51 41.01
CA ALA A 364 -31.15 3.18 42.45
C ALA A 364 -31.28 4.47 43.26
N GLU A 365 -32.47 5.08 43.30
CA GLU A 365 -32.85 5.94 44.40
C GLU A 365 -33.64 5.14 45.45
N PRO A 366 -33.30 5.23 46.73
CA PRO A 366 -34.06 4.62 47.79
C PRO A 366 -35.21 5.52 48.21
N THR A 367 -36.42 5.06 48.10
CA THR A 367 -37.54 5.62 48.84
C THR A 367 -37.42 5.19 50.28
N SER A 368 -37.20 6.20 51.14
CA SER A 368 -37.51 6.34 52.59
C SER A 368 -37.80 5.12 53.40
#